data_b8d57489d09d60485f848128ca113fbc
#
_entry.id   b8d57489d09d60485f848128ca113fbc
#
_cell.length_a   1.000
_cell.length_b   1.000
_cell.length_c   1.000
_cell.angle_alpha   90.00
_cell.angle_beta   90.00
_cell.angle_gamma   90.00
#
_symmetry.space_group_name_H-M   'P 1'
#
loop_
_entity.id
_entity.type
_entity.pdbx_description
1 polymer ?
#
loop_
_entity_poly.entity_id
_entity_poly.type
_entity_poly.pdbx_seq_one_letter_code
_entity_poly.pdbx_strand_id
1 'polypeptide(L)'
;VFYLKKEKEISKENLHQKKIFFGETIRASDYAQAIMEIGALICKPSNPLCYQCPISTNCKSFKKNDFEIIKINKFNKQKFFEANIFQNKQNNYYLLKNRKFNFLKDMPIFPMNEIPKTKFKNHLGKRINIKMSNMDMRIAINMKNNLPEKSDGFFINVKDLSNWTLPSFTKKILNTIK
;
A
#
# COMPACT_ATOMS: atom_id res chain seq x y z
N VAL A 1 -20.92 11.00 -4.82
CA VAL A 1 -19.62 11.38 -5.38
C VAL A 1 -19.59 12.87 -5.56
N PHE A 2 -18.93 13.50 -4.63
CA PHE A 2 -18.85 14.94 -4.58
C PHE A 2 -17.81 15.42 -5.56
N TYR A 3 -18.22 16.29 -6.41
CA TYR A 3 -17.51 17.02 -7.44
C TYR A 3 -16.02 17.24 -7.13
N LEU A 4 -15.17 16.33 -7.57
CA LEU A 4 -13.70 16.48 -7.53
C LEU A 4 -13.17 16.92 -8.89
N LYS A 5 -13.98 17.71 -9.66
CA LYS A 5 -13.52 18.28 -10.92
C LYS A 5 -12.46 19.34 -10.60
N LYS A 6 -11.19 19.04 -10.92
CA LYS A 6 -10.05 19.99 -11.01
C LYS A 6 -9.31 20.46 -9.75
N GLU A 7 -9.45 19.85 -8.59
CA GLU A 7 -8.49 20.14 -7.51
C GLU A 7 -7.28 19.20 -7.62
N LYS A 8 -6.15 19.71 -8.04
CA LYS A 8 -4.87 18.96 -8.13
C LYS A 8 -4.33 18.54 -6.78
N GLU A 9 -4.73 19.21 -5.70
CA GLU A 9 -4.34 18.89 -4.32
C GLU A 9 -5.52 19.13 -3.38
N ILE A 10 -5.77 18.19 -2.48
CA ILE A 10 -6.75 18.37 -1.41
C ILE A 10 -6.02 19.07 -0.27
N SER A 11 -6.22 20.37 -0.13
CA SER A 11 -5.67 21.13 1.01
C SER A 11 -6.37 20.73 2.32
N LYS A 12 -5.73 20.99 3.47
CA LYS A 12 -6.35 20.76 4.78
C LYS A 12 -7.62 21.59 4.97
N GLU A 13 -7.66 22.83 4.43
CA GLU A 13 -8.84 23.68 4.43
C GLU A 13 -10.00 23.08 3.63
N ASN A 14 -9.72 22.55 2.45
CA ASN A 14 -10.72 21.85 1.63
C ASN A 14 -11.27 20.61 2.32
N LEU A 15 -10.45 19.89 3.08
CA LEU A 15 -10.89 18.76 3.89
C LEU A 15 -11.83 19.21 5.03
N HIS A 16 -11.52 20.33 5.68
CA HIS A 16 -12.34 20.90 6.74
C HIS A 16 -13.70 21.37 6.22
N GLN A 17 -13.75 22.06 5.08
CA GLN A 17 -14.99 22.46 4.43
C GLN A 17 -15.85 21.26 4.01
N LYS A 18 -15.22 20.17 3.53
CA LYS A 18 -15.92 18.93 3.24
C LYS A 18 -16.47 18.25 4.48
N LYS A 19 -15.76 18.31 5.61
CA LYS A 19 -16.25 17.83 6.90
C LYS A 19 -17.53 18.56 7.31
N ILE A 20 -17.57 19.88 7.20
CA ILE A 20 -18.77 20.71 7.50
C ILE A 20 -19.94 20.29 6.59
N PHE A 21 -19.68 19.96 5.33
CA PHE A 21 -20.71 19.54 4.40
C PHE A 21 -21.40 18.24 4.80
N PHE A 22 -20.68 17.30 5.42
CA PHE A 22 -21.25 16.03 5.89
C PHE A 22 -22.06 16.16 7.18
N GLY A 23 -21.99 17.31 7.84
CA GLY A 23 -22.72 17.58 9.08
C GLY A 23 -22.20 16.78 10.27
N GLU A 24 -22.93 16.89 11.38
CA GLU A 24 -22.69 16.14 12.60
C GLU A 24 -23.73 15.05 12.77
N THR A 25 -23.30 13.89 13.25
CA THR A 25 -24.18 12.76 13.54
C THR A 25 -23.70 12.01 14.76
N ILE A 26 -24.64 11.56 15.59
CA ILE A 26 -24.36 10.70 16.75
C ILE A 26 -23.90 9.31 16.33
N ARG A 27 -24.15 8.91 15.08
CA ARG A 27 -23.75 7.62 14.49
C ARG A 27 -22.66 7.79 13.43
N ALA A 28 -21.61 8.51 13.77
CA ALA A 28 -20.54 8.87 12.82
C ALA A 28 -19.88 7.66 12.16
N SER A 29 -19.71 6.56 12.89
CA SER A 29 -19.13 5.31 12.35
C SER A 29 -20.02 4.70 11.27
N ASP A 30 -21.31 4.55 11.54
CA ASP A 30 -22.27 3.96 10.60
C ASP A 30 -22.43 4.84 9.36
N TYR A 31 -22.42 6.15 9.57
CA TYR A 31 -22.49 7.11 8.48
C TYR A 31 -21.28 7.02 7.55
N ALA A 32 -20.07 6.95 8.12
CA ALA A 32 -18.86 6.79 7.33
C ALA A 32 -18.86 5.45 6.55
N GLN A 33 -19.33 4.38 7.18
CA GLN A 33 -19.47 3.07 6.52
C GLN A 33 -20.49 3.14 5.38
N ALA A 34 -21.65 3.73 5.61
CA ALA A 34 -22.69 3.87 4.59
C ALA A 34 -22.18 4.64 3.35
N ILE A 35 -21.41 5.72 3.55
CA ILE A 35 -20.80 6.47 2.44
C ILE A 35 -19.80 5.62 1.66
N MET A 36 -18.98 4.80 2.36
CA MET A 36 -18.05 3.88 1.68
C MET A 36 -18.79 2.81 0.90
N GLU A 37 -19.87 2.24 1.44
CA GLU A 37 -20.70 1.24 0.76
C GLU A 37 -21.40 1.81 -0.47
N ILE A 38 -21.96 3.01 -0.39
CA ILE A 38 -22.51 3.71 -1.57
C ILE A 38 -21.44 3.84 -2.66
N GLY A 39 -20.20 4.20 -2.28
CA GLY A 39 -19.08 4.33 -3.21
C GLY A 39 -18.65 3.00 -3.84
N ALA A 40 -18.74 1.91 -3.10
CA ALA A 40 -18.33 0.59 -3.56
C ALA A 40 -19.42 -0.13 -4.40
N LEU A 41 -20.67 -0.03 -3.97
CA LEU A 41 -21.77 -0.84 -4.52
C LEU A 41 -22.62 -0.10 -5.55
N ILE A 42 -22.89 1.17 -5.33
CA ILE A 42 -23.84 1.99 -6.10
C ILE A 42 -23.12 2.99 -7.01
N CYS A 43 -22.30 3.85 -6.43
CA CYS A 43 -21.62 4.94 -7.14
C CYS A 43 -20.31 4.46 -7.79
N LYS A 44 -20.43 3.48 -8.69
CA LYS A 44 -19.30 2.88 -9.38
C LYS A 44 -18.69 3.84 -10.41
N PRO A 45 -17.37 3.71 -10.68
CA PRO A 45 -16.69 4.50 -11.71
C PRO A 45 -17.28 4.33 -13.12
N SER A 46 -17.73 3.13 -13.46
CA SER A 46 -18.45 2.85 -14.71
C SER A 46 -19.84 2.32 -14.38
N ASN A 47 -20.84 2.79 -15.09
CA ASN A 47 -22.24 2.41 -14.92
C ASN A 47 -22.76 2.56 -13.48
N PRO A 48 -22.78 3.79 -12.92
CA PRO A 48 -23.29 4.02 -11.57
C PRO A 48 -24.79 3.73 -11.49
N LEU A 49 -25.22 3.06 -10.42
CA LEU A 49 -26.63 2.71 -10.18
C LEU A 49 -27.38 3.89 -9.52
N CYS A 50 -27.44 5.02 -10.21
CA CYS A 50 -27.96 6.29 -9.66
C CYS A 50 -29.42 6.21 -9.21
N TYR A 51 -30.23 5.41 -9.86
CA TYR A 51 -31.65 5.23 -9.49
C TYR A 51 -31.84 4.46 -8.18
N GLN A 52 -30.82 3.71 -7.75
CA GLN A 52 -30.81 3.02 -6.46
C GLN A 52 -30.11 3.83 -5.36
N CYS A 53 -29.56 5.00 -5.71
CA CYS A 53 -28.75 5.79 -4.79
C CYS A 53 -29.64 6.60 -3.83
N PRO A 54 -29.53 6.39 -2.49
CA PRO A 54 -30.38 7.11 -1.51
C PRO A 54 -30.11 8.62 -1.46
N ILE A 55 -28.97 9.08 -2.02
CA ILE A 55 -28.60 10.50 -2.07
C ILE A 55 -28.67 11.09 -3.48
N SER A 56 -29.35 10.44 -4.42
CA SER A 56 -29.46 10.87 -5.83
C SER A 56 -30.05 12.27 -5.97
N THR A 57 -31.06 12.60 -5.18
CA THR A 57 -31.75 13.91 -5.18
C THR A 57 -30.81 15.08 -4.91
N ASN A 58 -29.77 14.87 -4.09
CA ASN A 58 -28.77 15.86 -3.74
C ASN A 58 -27.47 15.73 -4.54
N CYS A 59 -27.42 14.77 -5.47
CA CYS A 59 -26.22 14.51 -6.25
C CYS A 59 -26.11 15.46 -7.46
N LYS A 60 -25.07 16.30 -7.45
CA LYS A 60 -24.79 17.24 -8.55
C LYS A 60 -24.50 16.53 -9.87
N SER A 61 -23.77 15.40 -9.84
CA SER A 61 -23.45 14.62 -11.05
C SER A 61 -24.69 14.01 -11.65
N PHE A 62 -25.61 13.50 -10.83
CA PHE A 62 -26.89 12.95 -11.30
C PHE A 62 -27.78 14.02 -11.94
N LYS A 63 -27.90 15.19 -11.27
CA LYS A 63 -28.69 16.32 -11.80
C LYS A 63 -28.17 16.87 -13.13
N LYS A 64 -26.85 16.83 -13.33
CA LYS A 64 -26.19 17.31 -14.55
C LYS A 64 -25.97 16.22 -15.61
N ASN A 65 -26.33 14.98 -15.31
CA ASN A 65 -25.99 13.81 -16.13
C ASN A 65 -24.49 13.74 -16.50
N ASP A 66 -23.62 14.18 -15.57
CA ASP A 66 -22.17 14.27 -15.75
C ASP A 66 -21.49 13.21 -14.90
N PHE A 67 -21.15 12.09 -15.53
CA PHE A 67 -20.51 10.93 -14.89
C PHE A 67 -19.05 10.75 -15.34
N GLU A 68 -18.47 11.76 -15.98
CA GLU A 68 -17.06 11.70 -16.36
C GLU A 68 -16.17 11.56 -15.15
N ILE A 69 -15.46 10.44 -15.11
CA ILE A 69 -14.46 10.17 -14.09
C ILE A 69 -13.14 10.70 -14.58
N ILE A 70 -12.57 11.60 -13.81
CA ILE A 70 -11.16 11.97 -14.01
C ILE A 70 -10.33 10.73 -13.71
N LYS A 71 -9.82 10.08 -14.75
CA LYS A 71 -8.82 9.04 -14.62
C LYS A 71 -7.56 9.67 -14.01
N ILE A 72 -7.45 9.60 -12.69
CA ILE A 72 -6.20 9.95 -12.04
C ILE A 72 -5.20 8.88 -12.46
N ASN A 73 -4.31 9.22 -13.36
CA ASN A 73 -3.17 8.37 -13.67
C ASN A 73 -2.35 8.25 -12.37
N LYS A 74 -2.55 7.15 -11.66
CA LYS A 74 -1.71 6.82 -10.50
C LYS A 74 -0.31 6.53 -11.03
N PHE A 75 0.55 7.52 -10.99
CA PHE A 75 1.98 7.30 -11.22
C PHE A 75 2.51 6.48 -10.06
N ASN A 76 2.64 5.18 -10.26
CA ASN A 76 3.35 4.34 -9.32
C ASN A 76 4.82 4.74 -9.32
N LYS A 77 5.28 5.34 -8.23
CA LYS A 77 6.71 5.65 -8.07
C LYS A 77 7.50 4.34 -8.05
N GLN A 78 8.36 4.17 -9.05
CA GLN A 78 9.25 3.02 -9.09
C GLN A 78 10.41 3.24 -8.11
N LYS A 79 10.60 2.32 -7.18
CA LYS A 79 11.68 2.34 -6.19
C LYS A 79 12.49 1.05 -6.23
N PHE A 80 13.78 1.19 -6.07
CA PHE A 80 14.74 0.10 -6.16
C PHE A 80 15.33 -0.18 -4.79
N PHE A 81 15.37 -1.45 -4.42
CA PHE A 81 15.85 -1.91 -3.12
C PHE A 81 16.83 -3.06 -3.29
N GLU A 82 17.70 -3.20 -2.32
CA GLU A 82 18.57 -4.35 -2.12
C GLU A 82 18.20 -4.99 -0.78
N ALA A 83 17.75 -6.23 -0.80
CA ALA A 83 17.43 -7.01 0.39
C ALA A 83 18.59 -7.96 0.70
N ASN A 84 19.11 -7.87 1.91
CA ASN A 84 20.18 -8.75 2.42
C ASN A 84 19.53 -9.90 3.20
N ILE A 85 19.77 -11.11 2.74
CA ILE A 85 19.23 -12.33 3.32
C ILE A 85 20.32 -13.00 4.14
N PHE A 86 20.07 -13.15 5.43
CA PHE A 86 20.93 -13.87 6.35
C PHE A 86 20.23 -15.16 6.77
N GLN A 87 20.90 -16.28 6.63
CA GLN A 87 20.40 -17.59 6.99
C GLN A 87 21.39 -18.26 7.93
N ASN A 88 20.90 -18.84 9.02
CA ASN A 88 21.74 -19.62 9.92
C ASN A 88 21.80 -21.11 9.48
N LYS A 89 22.66 -21.90 10.14
CA LYS A 89 22.84 -23.33 9.88
C LYS A 89 21.55 -24.19 10.07
N GLN A 90 20.56 -23.64 10.79
CA GLN A 90 19.28 -24.30 11.08
C GLN A 90 18.19 -23.90 10.08
N ASN A 91 18.55 -23.24 8.96
CA ASN A 91 17.62 -22.72 7.95
C ASN A 91 16.63 -21.67 8.48
N ASN A 92 16.99 -20.94 9.54
CA ASN A 92 16.24 -19.81 10.02
C ASN A 92 16.70 -18.54 9.31
N TYR A 93 15.76 -17.66 8.97
CA TYR A 93 16.03 -16.40 8.31
C TYR A 93 15.95 -15.24 9.29
N TYR A 94 16.90 -14.31 9.16
CA TYR A 94 16.98 -13.13 9.98
C TYR A 94 16.07 -12.04 9.44
N LEU A 95 15.17 -11.53 10.26
CA LEU A 95 14.30 -10.38 9.99
C LEU A 95 14.49 -9.29 11.03
N LEU A 96 14.09 -8.08 10.69
CA LEU A 96 14.02 -6.96 11.61
C LEU A 96 12.67 -6.23 11.49
N LYS A 97 12.26 -5.52 12.54
CA LYS A 97 11.09 -4.65 12.48
C LYS A 97 11.40 -3.44 11.60
N ASN A 98 10.52 -3.15 10.66
CA ASN A 98 10.70 -2.00 9.75
C ASN A 98 10.53 -0.67 10.46
N ARG A 99 11.62 -0.10 10.95
CA ARG A 99 11.67 1.26 11.51
C ARG A 99 12.23 2.29 10.52
N LYS A 100 12.77 1.82 9.39
CA LYS A 100 13.47 2.66 8.41
C LYS A 100 12.56 3.28 7.36
N PHE A 101 11.57 2.53 6.88
CA PHE A 101 10.70 2.96 5.78
C PHE A 101 9.34 3.41 6.29
N ASN A 102 8.74 4.40 5.61
CA ASN A 102 7.40 4.92 5.94
C ASN A 102 6.23 4.03 5.52
N PHE A 103 6.51 2.83 5.00
CA PHE A 103 5.51 1.82 4.66
C PHE A 103 5.65 0.60 5.59
N LEU A 104 4.54 -0.01 5.97
CA LEU A 104 4.50 -1.21 6.83
C LEU A 104 5.40 -1.09 8.06
N LYS A 105 5.29 0.02 8.80
CA LYS A 105 6.05 0.25 10.03
C LYS A 105 5.87 -0.89 11.02
N ASP A 106 6.94 -1.22 11.74
CA ASP A 106 7.02 -2.28 12.74
C ASP A 106 6.74 -3.71 12.24
N MET A 107 6.45 -3.88 10.95
CA MET A 107 6.29 -5.20 10.37
C MET A 107 7.65 -5.89 10.14
N PRO A 108 7.72 -7.23 10.28
CA PRO A 108 8.94 -7.98 10.02
C PRO A 108 9.34 -7.97 8.54
N ILE A 109 10.52 -7.44 8.25
CA ILE A 109 11.08 -7.40 6.89
C ILE A 109 12.52 -7.90 6.89
N PHE A 110 13.03 -8.31 5.73
CA PHE A 110 14.46 -8.51 5.55
C PHE A 110 15.21 -7.19 5.68
N PRO A 111 16.45 -7.18 6.23
CA PRO A 111 17.32 -6.03 6.16
C PRO A 111 17.44 -5.54 4.73
N MET A 112 17.02 -4.29 4.46
CA MET A 112 17.02 -3.76 3.11
C MET A 112 17.38 -2.28 3.06
N ASN A 113 17.92 -1.84 1.91
CA ASN A 113 18.27 -0.47 1.62
C ASN A 113 17.70 -0.04 0.28
N GLU A 114 17.31 1.23 0.18
CA GLU A 114 16.99 1.84 -1.11
C GLU A 114 18.31 2.05 -1.88
N ILE A 115 18.33 1.68 -3.16
CA ILE A 115 19.51 1.75 -4.03
C ILE A 115 19.17 2.49 -5.33
N PRO A 116 20.15 3.10 -6.00
CA PRO A 116 19.91 3.71 -7.30
C PRO A 116 19.59 2.64 -8.37
N LYS A 117 18.84 3.05 -9.39
CA LYS A 117 18.43 2.19 -10.51
C LYS A 117 19.61 1.53 -11.23
N THR A 118 20.74 2.23 -11.31
CA THR A 118 21.98 1.73 -11.93
C THR A 118 22.51 0.52 -11.16
N LYS A 119 22.61 0.59 -9.83
CA LYS A 119 23.04 -0.53 -8.99
C LYS A 119 22.09 -1.72 -9.11
N PHE A 120 20.77 -1.47 -9.15
CA PHE A 120 19.78 -2.53 -9.35
C PHE A 120 19.95 -3.22 -10.72
N LYS A 121 20.19 -2.46 -11.81
CA LYS A 121 20.40 -3.03 -13.14
C LYS A 121 21.65 -3.91 -13.23
N ASN A 122 22.70 -3.55 -12.49
CA ASN A 122 23.97 -4.28 -12.49
C ASN A 122 24.00 -5.47 -11.53
N HIS A 123 22.92 -5.69 -10.77
CA HIS A 123 22.82 -6.80 -9.84
C HIS A 123 22.70 -8.14 -10.59
N LEU A 124 23.57 -9.10 -10.31
CA LEU A 124 23.61 -10.39 -10.98
C LEU A 124 22.69 -11.45 -10.34
N GLY A 125 22.25 -11.23 -9.10
CA GLY A 125 21.43 -12.17 -8.36
C GLY A 125 19.94 -12.12 -8.71
N LYS A 126 19.15 -12.87 -7.93
CA LYS A 126 17.68 -12.91 -8.06
C LYS A 126 17.06 -11.52 -7.85
N ARG A 127 16.02 -11.22 -8.62
CA ARG A 127 15.26 -9.96 -8.53
C ARG A 127 13.78 -10.25 -8.48
N ILE A 128 13.05 -9.46 -7.72
CA ILE A 128 11.59 -9.56 -7.65
C ILE A 128 10.94 -8.19 -7.85
N ASN A 129 9.73 -8.21 -8.39
CA ASN A 129 8.91 -7.03 -8.59
C ASN A 129 7.64 -7.16 -7.76
N ILE A 130 7.31 -6.11 -7.03
CA ILE A 130 6.15 -6.08 -6.13
C ILE A 130 5.45 -4.75 -6.27
N LYS A 131 4.15 -4.79 -6.56
CA LYS A 131 3.30 -3.60 -6.57
C LYS A 131 2.67 -3.43 -5.19
N MET A 132 2.87 -2.28 -4.60
CA MET A 132 2.24 -1.87 -3.34
C MET A 132 1.54 -0.54 -3.56
N SER A 133 0.20 -0.49 -3.40
CA SER A 133 -0.59 0.73 -3.49
C SER A 133 -0.12 1.70 -4.60
N ASN A 134 0.70 2.69 -4.26
CA ASN A 134 1.25 3.73 -5.14
C ASN A 134 2.74 3.54 -5.49
N MET A 135 3.33 2.39 -5.16
CA MET A 135 4.75 2.12 -5.34
C MET A 135 4.99 0.80 -6.08
N ASP A 136 5.85 0.82 -7.09
CA ASP A 136 6.38 -0.35 -7.77
C ASP A 136 7.79 -0.63 -7.23
N MET A 137 7.89 -1.60 -6.32
CA MET A 137 9.14 -2.00 -5.69
C MET A 137 9.89 -3.00 -6.57
N ARG A 138 11.13 -2.70 -6.86
CA ARG A 138 12.09 -3.56 -7.54
C ARG A 138 13.17 -3.97 -6.54
N ILE A 139 13.20 -5.24 -6.15
CA ILE A 139 14.07 -5.71 -5.07
C ILE A 139 15.12 -6.68 -5.63
N ALA A 140 16.39 -6.35 -5.45
CA ALA A 140 17.53 -7.21 -5.67
C ALA A 140 17.79 -8.03 -4.40
N ILE A 141 18.03 -9.33 -4.54
CA ILE A 141 18.21 -10.25 -3.41
C ILE A 141 19.68 -10.64 -3.31
N ASN A 142 20.28 -10.37 -2.15
CA ASN A 142 21.63 -10.75 -1.81
C ASN A 142 21.65 -11.74 -0.65
N MET A 143 22.26 -12.90 -0.85
CA MET A 143 22.60 -13.81 0.23
C MET A 143 23.85 -13.30 0.95
N LYS A 144 23.84 -13.24 2.28
CA LYS A 144 24.93 -12.78 3.12
C LYS A 144 25.26 -13.81 4.20
N ASN A 145 26.55 -14.03 4.43
CA ASN A 145 27.01 -15.02 5.41
C ASN A 145 27.10 -14.43 6.83
N ASN A 146 27.46 -13.15 6.96
CA ASN A 146 27.69 -12.51 8.24
C ASN A 146 26.58 -11.52 8.57
N LEU A 147 26.00 -11.62 9.76
CA LEU A 147 25.06 -10.65 10.30
C LEU A 147 25.73 -9.30 10.54
N PRO A 148 25.01 -8.19 10.41
CA PRO A 148 25.51 -6.88 10.81
C PRO A 148 25.75 -6.83 12.32
N GLU A 149 26.86 -6.21 12.77
CA GLU A 149 27.32 -6.16 14.17
C GLU A 149 26.29 -5.54 15.14
N LYS A 150 25.44 -4.63 14.65
CA LYS A 150 24.35 -4.00 15.43
C LYS A 150 23.02 -4.30 14.79
N SER A 151 22.34 -5.35 15.24
CA SER A 151 21.06 -5.72 14.66
C SER A 151 20.03 -6.07 15.73
N ASP A 152 18.93 -5.29 15.77
CA ASP A 152 17.75 -5.51 16.64
C ASP A 152 16.76 -6.48 16.00
N GLY A 153 17.24 -7.46 15.25
CA GLY A 153 16.39 -8.41 14.55
C GLY A 153 16.28 -9.75 15.29
N PHE A 154 15.55 -10.64 14.66
CA PHE A 154 15.28 -11.97 15.19
C PHE A 154 15.28 -13.00 14.06
N PHE A 155 15.52 -14.27 14.41
CA PHE A 155 15.44 -15.38 13.47
C PHE A 155 14.04 -15.98 13.45
N ILE A 156 13.56 -16.30 12.27
CA ILE A 156 12.32 -17.07 12.07
C ILE A 156 12.63 -18.37 11.36
N ASN A 157 11.94 -19.44 11.78
CA ASN A 157 11.97 -20.72 11.08
C ASN A 157 10.95 -20.70 9.95
N VAL A 158 11.33 -21.25 8.79
CA VAL A 158 10.42 -21.35 7.64
C VAL A 158 9.21 -22.23 7.93
N LYS A 159 9.35 -23.22 8.83
CA LYS A 159 8.24 -24.09 9.25
C LYS A 159 7.17 -23.37 10.06
N ASP A 160 7.55 -22.30 10.77
CA ASP A 160 6.69 -21.54 11.68
C ASP A 160 6.09 -20.27 11.04
N LEU A 161 6.19 -20.12 9.71
CA LEU A 161 5.73 -18.92 9.00
C LEU A 161 4.23 -18.63 9.17
N SER A 162 3.42 -19.66 9.42
CA SER A 162 1.99 -19.52 9.72
C SER A 162 1.71 -18.73 10.99
N ASN A 163 2.63 -18.77 11.95
CA ASN A 163 2.52 -18.09 13.25
C ASN A 163 2.95 -16.62 13.18
N TRP A 164 3.47 -16.15 12.02
CA TRP A 164 3.98 -14.82 11.85
C TRP A 164 3.15 -13.98 10.89
N THR A 165 2.75 -12.79 11.33
CA THR A 165 2.14 -11.80 10.44
C THR A 165 3.22 -11.12 9.61
N LEU A 166 3.52 -11.70 8.44
CA LEU A 166 4.55 -11.19 7.52
C LEU A 166 3.92 -10.40 6.37
N PRO A 167 4.53 -9.28 5.95
CA PRO A 167 4.15 -8.58 4.73
C PRO A 167 4.21 -9.50 3.50
N SER A 168 3.34 -9.27 2.54
CA SER A 168 3.27 -10.07 1.30
C SER A 168 4.60 -10.08 0.54
N PHE A 169 5.34 -8.97 0.53
CA PHE A 169 6.64 -8.92 -0.13
C PHE A 169 7.72 -9.73 0.62
N THR A 170 7.70 -9.77 1.97
CA THR A 170 8.59 -10.63 2.76
C THR A 170 8.32 -12.10 2.45
N LYS A 171 7.04 -12.51 2.38
CA LYS A 171 6.65 -13.87 1.96
C LYS A 171 7.11 -14.17 0.53
N LYS A 172 6.99 -13.20 -0.39
CA LYS A 172 7.43 -13.38 -1.78
C LYS A 172 8.95 -13.53 -1.88
N ILE A 173 9.74 -12.77 -1.11
CA ILE A 173 11.19 -12.96 -1.02
C ILE A 173 11.50 -14.38 -0.53
N LEU A 174 10.90 -14.81 0.57
CA LEU A 174 11.09 -16.17 1.12
C LEU A 174 10.83 -17.26 0.09
N ASN A 175 9.73 -17.15 -0.67
CA ASN A 175 9.40 -18.12 -1.72
C ASN A 175 10.36 -18.10 -2.90
N THR A 176 11.07 -16.99 -3.12
CA THR A 176 12.04 -16.87 -4.22
C THR A 176 13.42 -17.44 -3.86
N ILE A 177 13.75 -17.48 -2.56
CA ILE A 177 15.06 -17.95 -2.08
C ILE A 177 15.05 -19.43 -1.66
N LYS A 178 13.87 -20.02 -1.46
CA LYS A 178 13.71 -21.48 -1.34
C LYS A 178 14.05 -22.15 -2.67
#